data_2cb566737bd806d87bc25460c9d64864
#
_entry.id   2cb566737bd806d87bc25460c9d64864
#
_cell.length_a   1.000
_cell.length_b   1.000
_cell.length_c   1.000
_cell.angle_alpha   90.00
_cell.angle_beta   90.00
_cell.angle_gamma   90.00
#
_symmetry.space_group_name_H-M   'P 1'
#
loop_
_entity.id
_entity.type
_entity.pdbx_description
1 polymer ?
#
loop_
_entity_poly.entity_id
_entity_poly.type
_entity_poly.pdbx_seq_one_letter_code
_entity_poly.pdbx_strand_id
1 'polypeptide(L)'
;MATTPFLGEFVGTLILILLGDGVVACVLLKRSKGEASGWMVITTGWALAVMAGVFAAIACGSKDAFLNPAVTVGFAVSSGDYSKLGPYIAAQMLGAIVGAILVWLHFLPHWKETPDPSLKLAVFCTAPAIRSAAANLISEIIGTFVLVFIVGAIFSKAVNGIALGLGPYLVGCLVWAIGLSLGGPTGYAINPARDLGPRIAHAVLPIAGKGNSDWGYAGIPVVGPLIGALLAGLSVRALHF
;
A
#
# COMPACT_ATOMS: atom_id res chain seq x y z
N MET A 1 4.21 -18.33 20.02
CA MET A 1 4.15 -16.87 20.26
C MET A 1 2.69 -16.45 20.36
N ALA A 2 2.36 -15.57 21.29
CA ALA A 2 1.01 -15.01 21.36
C ALA A 2 0.78 -14.09 20.14
N THR A 3 -0.36 -14.21 19.48
CA THR A 3 -0.77 -13.29 18.41
C THR A 3 -1.10 -11.93 19.01
N THR A 4 -0.62 -10.84 18.39
CA THR A 4 -0.85 -9.47 18.86
C THR A 4 -1.24 -8.57 17.70
N PRO A 5 -1.95 -7.46 17.92
CA PRO A 5 -2.25 -6.51 16.87
C PRO A 5 -0.99 -5.99 16.13
N PHE A 6 0.10 -5.75 16.87
CA PHE A 6 1.39 -5.36 16.28
C PHE A 6 1.92 -6.43 15.31
N LEU A 7 1.93 -7.70 15.74
CA LEU A 7 2.37 -8.81 14.89
C LEU A 7 1.48 -8.94 13.65
N GLY A 8 0.17 -8.77 13.82
CA GLY A 8 -0.78 -8.81 12.70
C GLY A 8 -0.51 -7.70 11.67
N GLU A 9 -0.37 -6.44 12.11
CA GLU A 9 -0.04 -5.32 11.21
C GLU A 9 1.31 -5.53 10.51
N PHE A 10 2.33 -6.02 11.24
CA PHE A 10 3.64 -6.31 10.67
C PHE A 10 3.57 -7.40 9.60
N VAL A 11 3.00 -8.57 9.91
CA VAL A 11 2.93 -9.70 8.97
C VAL A 11 2.03 -9.36 7.79
N GLY A 12 0.87 -8.73 8.04
CA GLY A 12 -0.04 -8.32 6.98
C GLY A 12 0.60 -7.35 5.99
N THR A 13 1.32 -6.33 6.50
CA THR A 13 2.01 -5.37 5.64
C THR A 13 3.20 -6.01 4.91
N LEU A 14 3.92 -6.92 5.56
CA LEU A 14 4.98 -7.70 4.92
C LEU A 14 4.43 -8.47 3.70
N ILE A 15 3.33 -9.21 3.87
CA ILE A 15 2.70 -9.96 2.79
C ILE A 15 2.15 -9.03 1.70
N LEU A 16 1.52 -7.93 2.09
CA LEU A 16 1.06 -6.88 1.16
C LEU A 16 2.19 -6.42 0.23
N ILE A 17 3.34 -6.07 0.81
CA ILE A 17 4.47 -5.56 0.02
C ILE A 17 5.17 -6.67 -0.76
N LEU A 18 5.37 -7.83 -0.16
CA LEU A 18 5.98 -8.97 -0.86
C LEU A 18 5.21 -9.32 -2.15
N LEU A 19 3.90 -9.36 -2.10
CA LEU A 19 3.07 -9.67 -3.27
C LEU A 19 2.87 -8.46 -4.19
N GLY A 20 2.69 -7.26 -3.62
CA GLY A 20 2.44 -6.03 -4.37
C GLY A 20 3.67 -5.53 -5.14
N ASP A 21 4.80 -5.35 -4.48
CA ASP A 21 6.07 -5.04 -5.17
C ASP A 21 6.51 -6.24 -6.03
N GLY A 22 6.20 -7.46 -5.59
CA GLY A 22 6.46 -8.70 -6.33
C GLY A 22 5.80 -8.74 -7.71
N VAL A 23 4.52 -8.34 -7.82
CA VAL A 23 3.86 -8.28 -9.13
C VAL A 23 4.46 -7.17 -10.00
N VAL A 24 4.84 -6.04 -9.41
CA VAL A 24 5.53 -4.97 -10.16
C VAL A 24 6.88 -5.45 -10.67
N ALA A 25 7.66 -6.14 -9.84
CA ALA A 25 8.91 -6.77 -10.25
C ALA A 25 8.70 -7.78 -11.39
N CYS A 26 7.66 -8.60 -11.30
CA CYS A 26 7.31 -9.57 -12.33
C CYS A 26 7.00 -8.89 -13.68
N VAL A 27 6.32 -7.73 -13.67
CA VAL A 27 5.93 -7.01 -14.89
C VAL A 27 7.08 -6.16 -15.45
N LEU A 28 7.92 -5.56 -14.59
CA LEU A 28 8.90 -4.56 -15.03
C LEU A 28 10.32 -5.11 -15.24
N LEU A 29 10.72 -6.12 -14.45
CA LEU A 29 12.09 -6.63 -14.54
C LEU A 29 12.26 -7.52 -15.76
N LYS A 30 13.40 -7.31 -16.44
CA LYS A 30 13.76 -8.05 -17.65
C LYS A 30 13.87 -9.55 -17.40
N ARG A 31 13.45 -10.32 -18.40
CA ARG A 31 13.49 -11.78 -18.43
C ARG A 31 12.64 -12.46 -17.36
N SER A 32 11.76 -11.73 -16.68
CA SER A 32 10.71 -12.34 -15.88
C SER A 32 9.66 -12.99 -16.78
N LYS A 33 8.94 -13.97 -16.29
CA LYS A 33 7.87 -14.62 -17.08
C LYS A 33 6.66 -13.72 -17.32
N GLY A 34 6.49 -12.67 -16.50
CA GLY A 34 5.44 -11.68 -16.63
C GLY A 34 5.90 -10.36 -17.26
N GLU A 35 7.12 -10.29 -17.82
CA GLU A 35 7.64 -9.06 -18.40
C GLU A 35 6.66 -8.43 -19.39
N ALA A 36 6.44 -7.12 -19.24
CA ALA A 36 5.57 -6.30 -20.08
C ALA A 36 4.09 -6.71 -20.11
N SER A 37 3.60 -7.48 -19.13
CA SER A 37 2.19 -7.91 -19.08
C SER A 37 1.19 -6.79 -18.74
N GLY A 38 1.67 -5.62 -18.33
CA GLY A 38 0.91 -4.37 -18.32
C GLY A 38 0.21 -4.03 -17.01
N TRP A 39 -0.48 -2.86 -17.05
CA TRP A 39 -1.09 -2.21 -15.89
C TRP A 39 -2.19 -3.06 -15.23
N MET A 40 -2.97 -3.79 -16.04
CA MET A 40 -4.03 -4.66 -15.53
C MET A 40 -3.47 -5.74 -14.59
N VAL A 41 -2.32 -6.35 -14.94
CA VAL A 41 -1.67 -7.36 -14.09
C VAL A 41 -1.17 -6.74 -12.80
N ILE A 42 -0.56 -5.55 -12.87
CA ILE A 42 -0.10 -4.81 -11.68
C ILE A 42 -1.27 -4.54 -10.72
N THR A 43 -2.35 -3.95 -11.23
CA THR A 43 -3.49 -3.58 -10.38
C THR A 43 -4.21 -4.79 -9.79
N THR A 44 -4.34 -5.88 -10.57
CA THR A 44 -4.88 -7.15 -10.08
C THR A 44 -3.99 -7.75 -8.99
N GLY A 45 -2.67 -7.77 -9.21
CA GLY A 45 -1.72 -8.27 -8.21
C GLY A 45 -1.77 -7.48 -6.89
N TRP A 46 -1.86 -6.15 -6.96
CA TRP A 46 -2.03 -5.31 -5.77
C TRP A 46 -3.35 -5.58 -5.03
N ALA A 47 -4.45 -5.78 -5.74
CA ALA A 47 -5.72 -6.15 -5.15
C ALA A 47 -5.63 -7.46 -4.35
N LEU A 48 -5.03 -8.48 -4.96
CA LEU A 48 -4.81 -9.78 -4.33
C LEU A 48 -3.79 -9.70 -3.18
N ALA A 49 -2.78 -8.85 -3.29
CA ALA A 49 -1.80 -8.59 -2.24
C ALA A 49 -2.45 -7.97 -0.98
N VAL A 50 -3.34 -6.98 -1.17
CA VAL A 50 -4.12 -6.39 -0.08
C VAL A 50 -4.98 -7.45 0.58
N MET A 51 -5.74 -8.22 -0.20
CA MET A 51 -6.59 -9.29 0.32
C MET A 51 -5.80 -10.30 1.15
N ALA A 52 -4.68 -10.79 0.62
CA ALA A 52 -3.82 -11.75 1.31
C ALA A 52 -3.20 -11.16 2.58
N GLY A 53 -2.75 -9.89 2.51
CA GLY A 53 -2.21 -9.15 3.66
C GLY A 53 -3.25 -9.00 4.78
N VAL A 54 -4.48 -8.64 4.45
CA VAL A 54 -5.57 -8.51 5.44
C VAL A 54 -5.88 -9.85 6.10
N PHE A 55 -5.97 -10.96 5.33
CA PHE A 55 -6.16 -12.28 5.92
C PHE A 55 -4.99 -12.66 6.85
N ALA A 56 -3.75 -12.41 6.43
CA ALA A 56 -2.57 -12.69 7.25
C ALA A 56 -2.56 -11.87 8.54
N ALA A 57 -2.92 -10.58 8.47
CA ALA A 57 -3.00 -9.70 9.62
C ALA A 57 -4.03 -10.19 10.64
N ILE A 58 -5.23 -10.53 10.19
CA ILE A 58 -6.30 -11.06 11.04
C ILE A 58 -5.85 -12.35 11.73
N ALA A 59 -5.27 -13.29 10.98
CA ALA A 59 -4.78 -14.55 11.50
C ALA A 59 -3.65 -14.37 12.54
N CYS A 60 -2.83 -13.32 12.38
CA CYS A 60 -1.72 -12.99 13.28
C CYS A 60 -2.10 -12.04 14.44
N GLY A 61 -3.40 -11.65 14.57
CA GLY A 61 -3.92 -10.96 15.76
C GLY A 61 -4.33 -9.51 15.58
N SER A 62 -4.22 -8.91 14.37
CA SER A 62 -4.81 -7.60 14.08
C SER A 62 -6.21 -7.77 13.51
N LYS A 63 -7.23 -7.55 14.33
CA LYS A 63 -8.63 -7.57 13.87
C LYS A 63 -8.95 -6.40 12.93
N ASP A 64 -8.27 -5.27 13.09
CA ASP A 64 -8.44 -4.09 12.26
C ASP A 64 -7.79 -4.26 10.88
N ALA A 65 -6.63 -4.90 10.82
CA ALA A 65 -5.86 -5.20 9.62
C ALA A 65 -5.76 -3.99 8.67
N PHE A 66 -5.30 -2.85 9.21
CA PHE A 66 -5.23 -1.59 8.45
C PHE A 66 -4.12 -1.60 7.40
N LEU A 67 -2.95 -2.15 7.72
CA LEU A 67 -1.77 -2.31 6.84
C LEU A 67 -1.30 -1.01 6.17
N ASN A 68 -1.74 0.14 6.68
CA ASN A 68 -1.62 1.44 6.04
C ASN A 68 -1.68 2.56 7.07
N PRO A 69 -0.63 3.37 7.23
CA PRO A 69 -0.64 4.51 8.14
C PRO A 69 -1.78 5.50 7.87
N ALA A 70 -2.14 5.73 6.61
CA ALA A 70 -3.24 6.62 6.27
C ALA A 70 -4.60 6.05 6.72
N VAL A 71 -4.85 4.77 6.50
CA VAL A 71 -6.06 4.09 7.01
C VAL A 71 -6.09 4.15 8.53
N THR A 72 -4.95 3.90 9.19
CA THR A 72 -4.83 3.99 10.65
C THR A 72 -5.22 5.38 11.17
N VAL A 73 -4.73 6.45 10.51
CA VAL A 73 -5.08 7.84 10.85
C VAL A 73 -6.57 8.11 10.59
N GLY A 74 -7.09 7.71 9.44
CA GLY A 74 -8.50 7.93 9.09
C GLY A 74 -9.48 7.33 10.11
N PHE A 75 -9.23 6.08 10.51
CA PHE A 75 -10.07 5.42 11.52
C PHE A 75 -9.84 5.94 12.93
N ALA A 76 -8.64 6.38 13.28
CA ALA A 76 -8.39 7.07 14.55
C ALA A 76 -9.21 8.38 14.63
N VAL A 77 -9.26 9.15 13.55
CA VAL A 77 -10.05 10.40 13.47
C VAL A 77 -11.56 10.10 13.54
N SER A 78 -12.03 9.09 12.85
CA SER A 78 -13.45 8.74 12.82
C SER A 78 -13.94 8.24 14.19
N SER A 79 -13.17 7.39 14.87
CA SER A 79 -13.49 6.83 16.19
C SER A 79 -13.16 7.74 17.37
N GLY A 80 -12.18 8.64 17.22
CA GLY A 80 -11.59 9.43 18.32
C GLY A 80 -10.58 8.63 19.16
N ASP A 81 -10.23 7.40 18.78
CA ASP A 81 -9.23 6.57 19.47
C ASP A 81 -7.88 6.62 18.73
N TYR A 82 -6.90 7.26 19.33
CA TYR A 82 -5.54 7.43 18.79
C TYR A 82 -4.52 6.45 19.37
N SER A 83 -4.93 5.55 20.24
CA SER A 83 -4.03 4.63 20.98
C SER A 83 -3.25 3.69 20.05
N LYS A 84 -3.82 3.35 18.90
CA LYS A 84 -3.22 2.43 17.91
C LYS A 84 -2.21 3.11 16.96
N LEU A 85 -2.19 4.44 16.85
CA LEU A 85 -1.37 5.14 15.83
C LEU A 85 0.11 4.73 15.87
N GLY A 86 0.76 4.93 17.00
CA GLY A 86 2.19 4.63 17.12
C GLY A 86 2.53 3.17 16.85
N PRO A 87 1.93 2.22 17.58
CA PRO A 87 2.20 0.79 17.40
C PRO A 87 1.90 0.28 15.99
N TYR A 88 0.77 0.68 15.38
CA TYR A 88 0.38 0.21 14.06
C TYR A 88 1.29 0.77 12.97
N ILE A 89 1.55 2.07 12.97
CA ILE A 89 2.44 2.70 11.98
C ILE A 89 3.84 2.08 12.05
N ALA A 90 4.38 1.85 13.26
CA ALA A 90 5.68 1.21 13.43
C ALA A 90 5.69 -0.22 12.85
N ALA A 91 4.67 -1.02 13.15
CA ALA A 91 4.53 -2.39 12.63
C ALA A 91 4.42 -2.40 11.10
N GLN A 92 3.59 -1.52 10.53
CA GLN A 92 3.37 -1.37 9.11
C GLN A 92 4.66 -0.96 8.37
N MET A 93 5.40 0.02 8.90
CA MET A 93 6.69 0.43 8.32
C MET A 93 7.73 -0.68 8.33
N LEU A 94 7.87 -1.39 9.46
CA LEU A 94 8.79 -2.52 9.56
C LEU A 94 8.39 -3.66 8.61
N GLY A 95 7.10 -4.00 8.56
CA GLY A 95 6.57 -5.00 7.63
C GLY A 95 6.85 -4.65 6.18
N ALA A 96 6.64 -3.38 5.80
CA ALA A 96 6.89 -2.90 4.44
C ALA A 96 8.38 -3.00 4.05
N ILE A 97 9.29 -2.62 4.95
CA ILE A 97 10.74 -2.74 4.70
C ILE A 97 11.13 -4.21 4.51
N VAL A 98 10.68 -5.10 5.39
CA VAL A 98 11.00 -6.54 5.29
C VAL A 98 10.39 -7.16 4.04
N GLY A 99 9.14 -6.83 3.70
CA GLY A 99 8.50 -7.27 2.46
C GLY A 99 9.31 -6.89 1.21
N ALA A 100 9.77 -5.64 1.14
CA ALA A 100 10.59 -5.15 0.05
C ALA A 100 11.97 -5.86 -0.04
N ILE A 101 12.60 -6.15 1.11
CA ILE A 101 13.83 -6.95 1.15
C ILE A 101 13.59 -8.35 0.56
N LEU A 102 12.48 -8.98 0.90
CA LEU A 102 12.11 -10.29 0.37
C LEU A 102 11.86 -10.25 -1.15
N VAL A 103 11.25 -9.18 -1.69
CA VAL A 103 11.14 -8.98 -3.14
C VAL A 103 12.52 -8.88 -3.79
N TRP A 104 13.43 -8.10 -3.21
CA TRP A 104 14.80 -8.02 -3.71
C TRP A 104 15.48 -9.39 -3.75
N LEU A 105 15.37 -10.18 -2.70
CA LEU A 105 15.93 -11.54 -2.63
C LEU A 105 15.28 -12.47 -3.66
N HIS A 106 13.96 -12.40 -3.82
CA HIS A 106 13.23 -13.27 -4.74
C HIS A 106 13.61 -13.05 -6.22
N PHE A 107 13.93 -11.80 -6.58
CA PHE A 107 14.28 -11.42 -7.94
C PHE A 107 15.78 -11.19 -8.17
N LEU A 108 16.67 -11.76 -7.33
CA LEU A 108 18.13 -11.49 -7.35
C LEU A 108 18.75 -11.49 -8.74
N PRO A 109 18.56 -12.49 -9.62
CA PRO A 109 19.20 -12.49 -10.93
C PRO A 109 18.66 -11.43 -11.87
N HIS A 110 17.42 -11.00 -11.72
CA HIS A 110 16.75 -10.09 -12.64
C HIS A 110 17.26 -8.64 -12.53
N TRP A 111 17.80 -8.24 -11.39
CA TRP A 111 18.34 -6.89 -11.18
C TRP A 111 19.48 -6.55 -12.14
N LYS A 112 20.36 -7.50 -12.43
CA LYS A 112 21.46 -7.32 -13.39
C LYS A 112 20.97 -7.28 -14.83
N GLU A 113 19.94 -8.05 -15.15
CA GLU A 113 19.37 -8.14 -16.49
C GLU A 113 18.53 -6.91 -16.86
N THR A 114 18.14 -6.08 -15.89
CA THR A 114 17.33 -4.88 -16.09
C THR A 114 18.25 -3.66 -16.13
N PRO A 115 18.59 -3.08 -17.32
CA PRO A 115 19.52 -1.96 -17.40
C PRO A 115 18.94 -0.65 -16.91
N ASP A 116 17.61 -0.42 -17.08
CA ASP A 116 16.94 0.83 -16.71
C ASP A 116 16.75 0.95 -15.18
N PRO A 117 17.41 1.94 -14.53
CA PRO A 117 17.27 2.15 -13.09
C PRO A 117 15.85 2.61 -12.68
N SER A 118 15.10 3.24 -13.58
CA SER A 118 13.74 3.70 -13.28
C SER A 118 12.78 2.53 -13.06
N LEU A 119 12.93 1.45 -13.83
CA LEU A 119 12.14 0.22 -13.64
C LEU A 119 12.48 -0.45 -12.31
N LYS A 120 13.74 -0.41 -11.88
CA LYS A 120 14.15 -0.96 -10.57
C LYS A 120 13.53 -0.16 -9.44
N LEU A 121 13.54 1.17 -9.52
CA LEU A 121 12.90 2.03 -8.54
C LEU A 121 11.39 1.80 -8.48
N ALA A 122 10.74 1.69 -9.64
CA ALA A 122 9.30 1.48 -9.75
C ALA A 122 8.80 0.17 -9.15
N VAL A 123 9.67 -0.82 -8.95
CA VAL A 123 9.34 -2.03 -8.19
C VAL A 123 9.03 -1.71 -6.73
N PHE A 124 9.76 -0.77 -6.14
CA PHE A 124 9.72 -0.49 -4.70
C PHE A 124 8.77 0.64 -4.34
N CYS A 125 8.73 1.71 -5.12
CA CYS A 125 7.98 2.90 -4.75
C CYS A 125 7.34 3.59 -5.96
N THR A 126 6.34 4.41 -5.68
CA THR A 126 5.59 5.11 -6.71
C THR A 126 6.36 6.28 -7.28
N ALA A 127 6.10 6.57 -8.54
CA ALA A 127 6.55 7.76 -9.23
C ALA A 127 5.42 8.30 -10.12
N PRO A 128 5.35 9.62 -10.35
CA PRO A 128 4.29 10.18 -11.17
C PRO A 128 4.54 9.92 -12.66
N ALA A 129 3.48 9.66 -13.41
CA ALA A 129 3.54 9.60 -14.88
C ALA A 129 3.92 10.97 -15.45
N ILE A 130 3.41 12.05 -14.86
CA ILE A 130 3.77 13.43 -15.17
C ILE A 130 4.13 14.12 -13.85
N ARG A 131 5.34 14.66 -13.78
CA ARG A 131 5.84 15.31 -12.54
C ARG A 131 5.23 16.71 -12.38
N SER A 132 4.23 16.80 -11.51
CA SER A 132 3.59 18.04 -11.08
C SER A 132 3.21 17.91 -9.59
N ALA A 133 3.98 18.53 -8.71
CA ALA A 133 3.86 18.33 -7.26
C ALA A 133 2.42 18.57 -6.75
N ALA A 134 1.80 19.66 -7.17
CA ALA A 134 0.43 19.99 -6.73
C ALA A 134 -0.60 19.00 -7.29
N ALA A 135 -0.54 18.66 -8.59
CA ALA A 135 -1.48 17.72 -9.19
C ALA A 135 -1.30 16.30 -8.62
N ASN A 136 -0.06 15.86 -8.42
CA ASN A 136 0.23 14.54 -7.85
C ASN A 136 -0.22 14.46 -6.39
N LEU A 137 -0.05 15.54 -5.60
CA LEU A 137 -0.57 15.61 -4.23
C LEU A 137 -2.09 15.48 -4.20
N ILE A 138 -2.79 16.21 -5.07
CA ILE A 138 -4.26 16.14 -5.19
C ILE A 138 -4.71 14.72 -5.57
N SER A 139 -4.02 14.06 -6.51
CA SER A 139 -4.32 12.67 -6.90
C SER A 139 -4.23 11.71 -5.72
N GLU A 140 -3.16 11.81 -4.90
CA GLU A 140 -3.00 10.96 -3.72
C GLU A 140 -4.03 11.27 -2.63
N ILE A 141 -4.42 12.55 -2.45
CA ILE A 141 -5.52 12.95 -1.55
C ILE A 141 -6.83 12.29 -1.98
N ILE A 142 -7.20 12.41 -3.27
CA ILE A 142 -8.45 11.86 -3.80
C ILE A 142 -8.45 10.33 -3.66
N GLY A 143 -7.38 9.65 -4.11
CA GLY A 143 -7.30 8.19 -4.06
C GLY A 143 -7.41 7.64 -2.64
N THR A 144 -6.77 8.30 -1.67
CA THR A 144 -6.81 7.87 -0.27
C THR A 144 -8.14 8.24 0.40
N PHE A 145 -8.73 9.40 0.07
CA PHE A 145 -10.08 9.73 0.52
C PHE A 145 -11.06 8.64 0.11
N VAL A 146 -11.06 8.25 -1.16
CA VAL A 146 -11.93 7.17 -1.68
C VAL A 146 -11.67 5.86 -0.94
N LEU A 147 -10.39 5.49 -0.72
CA LEU A 147 -10.05 4.28 0.00
C LEU A 147 -10.68 4.27 1.39
N VAL A 148 -10.37 5.26 2.23
CA VAL A 148 -10.79 5.27 3.64
C VAL A 148 -12.30 5.44 3.78
N PHE A 149 -12.91 6.30 2.96
CA PHE A 149 -14.33 6.54 2.98
C PHE A 149 -15.13 5.29 2.60
N ILE A 150 -14.73 4.59 1.53
CA ILE A 150 -15.45 3.39 1.07
C ILE A 150 -15.18 2.19 2.00
N VAL A 151 -13.98 2.07 2.61
CA VAL A 151 -13.77 1.08 3.68
C VAL A 151 -14.72 1.34 4.83
N GLY A 152 -14.88 2.60 5.27
CA GLY A 152 -15.89 2.97 6.27
C GLY A 152 -17.30 2.58 5.86
N ALA A 153 -17.70 2.86 4.61
CA ALA A 153 -19.01 2.49 4.08
C ALA A 153 -19.23 0.97 4.02
N ILE A 154 -18.24 0.21 3.55
CA ILE A 154 -18.28 -1.26 3.48
C ILE A 154 -18.60 -1.86 4.85
N PHE A 155 -17.93 -1.39 5.90
CA PHE A 155 -18.11 -1.92 7.26
C PHE A 155 -19.19 -1.19 8.08
N SER A 156 -19.93 -0.29 7.47
CA SER A 156 -21.00 0.45 8.14
C SER A 156 -22.19 -0.44 8.47
N LYS A 157 -22.96 -0.03 9.49
CA LYS A 157 -24.22 -0.69 9.86
C LYS A 157 -25.28 -0.60 8.74
N ALA A 158 -25.20 0.42 7.87
CA ALA A 158 -26.12 0.62 6.76
C ALA A 158 -26.07 -0.51 5.72
N VAL A 159 -24.91 -1.20 5.60
CA VAL A 159 -24.75 -2.35 4.69
C VAL A 159 -25.28 -3.66 5.30
N ASN A 160 -25.86 -3.61 6.52
CA ASN A 160 -26.48 -4.77 7.20
C ASN A 160 -25.55 -5.96 7.47
N GLY A 161 -24.27 -5.67 7.64
CA GLY A 161 -23.27 -6.68 7.96
C GLY A 161 -22.71 -7.39 6.74
N ILE A 162 -21.49 -7.86 6.90
CA ILE A 162 -20.75 -8.60 5.88
C ILE A 162 -20.55 -10.03 6.40
N ALA A 163 -20.75 -11.01 5.54
CA ALA A 163 -20.45 -12.41 5.86
C ALA A 163 -19.00 -12.55 6.32
N LEU A 164 -18.77 -13.41 7.32
CA LEU A 164 -17.43 -13.67 7.84
C LEU A 164 -16.47 -14.06 6.71
N GLY A 165 -15.32 -13.40 6.67
CA GLY A 165 -14.30 -13.63 5.65
C GLY A 165 -14.48 -12.86 4.33
N LEU A 166 -15.63 -12.20 4.09
CA LEU A 166 -15.86 -11.44 2.86
C LEU A 166 -15.17 -10.06 2.89
N GLY A 167 -14.97 -9.47 4.08
CA GLY A 167 -14.37 -8.16 4.23
C GLY A 167 -13.02 -7.98 3.48
N PRO A 168 -12.03 -8.87 3.68
CA PRO A 168 -10.76 -8.78 2.97
C PRO A 168 -10.89 -8.80 1.44
N TYR A 169 -11.82 -9.59 0.92
CA TYR A 169 -12.11 -9.64 -0.51
C TYR A 169 -12.66 -8.31 -1.03
N LEU A 170 -13.62 -7.71 -0.33
CA LEU A 170 -14.21 -6.41 -0.71
C LEU A 170 -13.17 -5.29 -0.67
N VAL A 171 -12.30 -5.27 0.34
CA VAL A 171 -11.20 -4.29 0.42
C VAL A 171 -10.22 -4.49 -0.75
N GLY A 172 -9.89 -5.73 -1.10
CA GLY A 172 -9.07 -6.02 -2.27
C GLY A 172 -9.72 -5.52 -3.57
N CYS A 173 -11.01 -5.77 -3.78
CA CYS A 173 -11.78 -5.26 -4.93
C CYS A 173 -11.80 -3.71 -4.98
N LEU A 174 -11.94 -3.05 -3.83
CA LEU A 174 -11.87 -1.59 -3.76
C LEU A 174 -10.49 -1.07 -4.19
N VAL A 175 -9.42 -1.67 -3.70
CA VAL A 175 -8.05 -1.29 -4.12
C VAL A 175 -7.85 -1.52 -5.61
N TRP A 176 -8.40 -2.60 -6.15
CA TRP A 176 -8.39 -2.85 -7.59
C TRP A 176 -9.10 -1.75 -8.38
N ALA A 177 -10.31 -1.37 -7.96
CA ALA A 177 -11.06 -0.29 -8.58
C ALA A 177 -10.29 1.05 -8.56
N ILE A 178 -9.66 1.38 -7.42
CA ILE A 178 -8.82 2.58 -7.28
C ILE A 178 -7.61 2.49 -8.23
N GLY A 179 -6.93 1.36 -8.29
CA GLY A 179 -5.78 1.16 -9.17
C GLY A 179 -6.11 1.32 -10.65
N LEU A 180 -7.25 0.75 -11.08
CA LEU A 180 -7.74 0.85 -12.47
C LEU A 180 -8.19 2.27 -12.83
N SER A 181 -8.88 2.95 -11.92
CA SER A 181 -9.57 4.21 -12.22
C SER A 181 -8.75 5.45 -11.85
N LEU A 182 -7.98 5.41 -10.77
CA LEU A 182 -7.29 6.57 -10.18
C LEU A 182 -5.76 6.38 -10.15
N GLY A 183 -5.24 5.20 -10.49
CA GLY A 183 -3.81 4.89 -10.36
C GLY A 183 -2.93 5.52 -11.45
N GLY A 184 -3.48 5.92 -12.59
CA GLY A 184 -2.71 6.41 -13.73
C GLY A 184 -1.78 7.59 -13.46
N PRO A 185 -2.17 8.63 -12.70
CA PRO A 185 -1.33 9.80 -12.48
C PRO A 185 -0.08 9.55 -11.61
N THR A 186 -0.19 8.74 -10.56
CA THR A 186 0.83 8.65 -9.49
C THR A 186 1.26 7.23 -9.15
N GLY A 187 0.59 6.21 -9.68
CA GLY A 187 0.75 4.83 -9.22
C GLY A 187 0.00 4.53 -7.92
N TYR A 188 -0.98 5.38 -7.55
CA TYR A 188 -1.88 5.22 -6.39
C TYR A 188 -1.18 4.68 -5.15
N ALA A 189 -0.21 5.43 -4.62
CA ALA A 189 0.46 5.01 -3.38
C ALA A 189 -0.55 4.76 -2.26
N ILE A 190 -1.44 5.73 -2.03
CA ILE A 190 -2.56 5.71 -1.07
C ILE A 190 -2.24 5.10 0.31
N ASN A 191 -0.97 4.84 0.56
CA ASN A 191 -0.43 4.15 1.72
C ASN A 191 1.02 4.60 1.97
N PRO A 192 1.30 5.40 3.01
CA PRO A 192 2.65 5.84 3.31
C PRO A 192 3.65 4.69 3.55
N ALA A 193 3.24 3.58 4.16
CA ALA A 193 4.14 2.44 4.40
C ALA A 193 4.48 1.71 3.09
N ARG A 194 3.52 1.63 2.16
CA ARG A 194 3.69 1.00 0.85
C ARG A 194 4.67 1.75 -0.06
N ASP A 195 4.88 3.05 0.16
CA ASP A 195 5.88 3.80 -0.60
C ASP A 195 7.18 4.00 0.20
N LEU A 196 7.08 4.56 1.40
CA LEU A 196 8.26 4.94 2.18
C LEU A 196 9.08 3.74 2.66
N GLY A 197 8.44 2.65 3.08
CA GLY A 197 9.14 1.43 3.52
C GLY A 197 10.00 0.81 2.42
N PRO A 198 9.44 0.48 1.26
CA PRO A 198 10.19 -0.01 0.11
C PRO A 198 11.19 1.00 -0.45
N ARG A 199 10.91 2.31 -0.41
CA ARG A 199 11.85 3.37 -0.81
C ARG A 199 13.10 3.37 0.07
N ILE A 200 12.94 3.19 1.38
CA ILE A 200 14.06 3.01 2.32
C ILE A 200 14.83 1.73 1.95
N ALA A 201 14.14 0.61 1.72
CA ALA A 201 14.79 -0.63 1.29
C ALA A 201 15.56 -0.45 -0.02
N HIS A 202 15.00 0.20 -1.04
CA HIS A 202 15.71 0.52 -2.28
C HIS A 202 16.95 1.36 -2.01
N ALA A 203 16.90 2.33 -1.10
CA ALA A 203 18.05 3.18 -0.79
C ALA A 203 19.23 2.40 -0.20
N VAL A 204 18.96 1.44 0.68
CA VAL A 204 20.01 0.70 1.41
C VAL A 204 20.45 -0.60 0.75
N LEU A 205 19.57 -1.25 -0.03
CA LEU A 205 19.89 -2.54 -0.65
C LEU A 205 20.93 -2.42 -1.77
N PRO A 206 21.81 -3.42 -1.93
CA PRO A 206 22.84 -3.44 -2.97
C PRO A 206 22.26 -3.92 -4.32
N ILE A 207 21.31 -3.15 -4.87
CA ILE A 207 20.67 -3.47 -6.15
C ILE A 207 21.63 -3.06 -7.29
N ALA A 208 21.96 -3.99 -8.15
CA ALA A 208 22.89 -3.75 -9.26
C ALA A 208 22.36 -2.65 -10.21
N GLY A 209 23.12 -1.55 -10.38
CA GLY A 209 22.75 -0.46 -11.29
C GLY A 209 21.47 0.28 -10.93
N LYS A 210 21.13 0.36 -9.65
CA LYS A 210 19.98 1.11 -9.16
C LYS A 210 20.17 2.59 -9.29
N GLY A 211 19.56 3.48 -9.67
CA GLY A 211 19.73 4.94 -9.59
C GLY A 211 19.53 5.49 -8.16
N ASN A 212 19.13 6.72 -8.05
CA ASN A 212 18.68 7.30 -6.79
C ASN A 212 17.27 6.80 -6.41
N SER A 213 16.86 7.04 -5.14
CA SER A 213 15.57 6.61 -4.61
C SER A 213 14.46 7.68 -4.72
N ASP A 214 14.67 8.72 -5.51
CA ASP A 214 13.74 9.84 -5.76
C ASP A 214 13.12 10.43 -4.46
N TRP A 215 13.98 10.78 -3.50
CA TRP A 215 13.55 11.36 -2.23
C TRP A 215 12.81 12.69 -2.40
N GLY A 216 13.05 13.41 -3.51
CA GLY A 216 12.33 14.64 -3.83
C GLY A 216 10.83 14.43 -4.09
N TYR A 217 10.42 13.21 -4.42
CA TYR A 217 9.00 12.85 -4.58
C TYR A 217 8.38 12.24 -3.31
N ALA A 218 9.19 11.68 -2.42
CA ALA A 218 8.75 10.88 -1.27
C ALA A 218 7.72 11.56 -0.36
N GLY A 219 7.70 12.88 -0.30
CA GLY A 219 6.73 13.64 0.50
C GLY A 219 5.30 13.51 -0.01
N ILE A 220 5.09 13.34 -1.31
CA ILE A 220 3.75 13.27 -1.92
C ILE A 220 3.00 12.01 -1.50
N PRO A 221 3.57 10.79 -1.64
CA PRO A 221 2.91 9.54 -1.22
C PRO A 221 2.81 9.36 0.30
N VAL A 222 3.33 10.30 1.09
CA VAL A 222 3.14 10.34 2.54
C VAL A 222 2.07 11.39 2.90
N VAL A 223 2.27 12.64 2.49
CA VAL A 223 1.41 13.76 2.90
C VAL A 223 0.04 13.68 2.23
N GLY A 224 -0.02 13.36 0.93
CA GLY A 224 -1.30 13.22 0.21
C GLY A 224 -2.24 12.21 0.85
N PRO A 225 -1.79 10.96 1.08
CA PRO A 225 -2.58 9.96 1.76
C PRO A 225 -3.03 10.36 3.17
N LEU A 226 -2.17 11.00 3.96
CA LEU A 226 -2.55 11.45 5.31
C LEU A 226 -3.65 12.51 5.28
N ILE A 227 -3.57 13.48 4.35
CA ILE A 227 -4.63 14.49 4.17
C ILE A 227 -5.93 13.83 3.69
N GLY A 228 -5.86 12.94 2.69
CA GLY A 228 -7.03 12.22 2.18
C GLY A 228 -7.72 11.39 3.27
N ALA A 229 -6.95 10.69 4.08
CA ALA A 229 -7.44 9.90 5.20
C ALA A 229 -8.08 10.76 6.31
N LEU A 230 -7.47 11.90 6.64
CA LEU A 230 -8.04 12.86 7.60
C LEU A 230 -9.42 13.34 7.14
N LEU A 231 -9.53 13.78 5.89
CA LEU A 231 -10.79 14.25 5.31
C LEU A 231 -11.85 13.13 5.29
N ALA A 232 -11.46 11.91 4.91
CA ALA A 232 -12.35 10.76 4.90
C ALA A 232 -12.80 10.36 6.31
N GLY A 233 -11.90 10.32 7.29
CA GLY A 233 -12.22 10.03 8.68
C GLY A 233 -13.21 11.03 9.29
N LEU A 234 -13.03 12.33 8.99
CA LEU A 234 -13.98 13.38 9.38
C LEU A 234 -15.35 13.18 8.71
N SER A 235 -15.36 12.79 7.42
CA SER A 235 -16.60 12.53 6.69
C SER A 235 -17.34 11.30 7.24
N VAL A 236 -16.65 10.20 7.51
CA VAL A 236 -17.20 8.98 8.13
C VAL A 236 -17.82 9.31 9.49
N ARG A 237 -17.10 10.10 10.32
CA ARG A 237 -17.60 10.56 11.63
C ARG A 237 -18.86 11.44 11.49
N ALA A 238 -18.86 12.39 10.56
CA ALA A 238 -19.99 13.31 10.35
C ALA A 238 -21.24 12.61 9.81
N LEU A 239 -21.04 11.55 9.00
CA LEU A 239 -22.16 10.76 8.40
C LEU A 239 -22.59 9.60 9.29
N HIS A 240 -21.94 9.37 10.42
CA HIS A 240 -22.27 8.34 11.42
C HIS A 240 -22.28 6.89 10.89
N PHE A 241 -21.34 6.52 10.00
CA PHE A 241 -21.17 5.13 9.57
C PHE A 241 -19.75 4.61 9.74
#